data_57f1da08b70740a27d308d090d7be9e7
#
_entry.id   57f1da08b70740a27d308d090d7be9e7
#
_cell.length_a   1.000
_cell.length_b   1.000
_cell.length_c   1.000
_cell.angle_alpha   90.00
_cell.angle_beta   90.00
_cell.angle_gamma   90.00
#
_symmetry.space_group_name_H-M   'P 1'
#
loop_
_entity.id
_entity.type
_entity.pdbx_description
1 polymer ?
#
loop_
_entity_poly.entity_id
_entity_poly.type
_entity_poly.pdbx_seq_one_letter_code
_entity_poly.pdbx_strand_id
1 'polypeptide(L)'
;MVTGEQTAGRYCLIDMRVPPNGGPPPHRHDFEEMFTVLDGAVEFTFRGEQITARAGETVNIPANAPHFFRNSFDQPARLLCMCTPAGQDEYFLRVGDRVDGPTSPPPALTEEEQAERRHRAAELAAEYRSELLVP
;
A
#
# COMPACT_ATOMS: atom_id res chain seq x y z
N MET A 1 -13.12 1.50 5.79
CA MET A 1 -12.32 0.28 5.64
C MET A 1 -13.17 -0.96 5.95
N VAL A 2 -12.92 -2.06 5.23
CA VAL A 2 -13.51 -3.36 5.53
C VAL A 2 -12.36 -4.30 5.89
N THR A 3 -12.45 -4.92 7.05
CA THR A 3 -11.38 -5.79 7.57
C THR A 3 -11.56 -7.24 7.12
N GLY A 4 -10.47 -8.00 7.14
CA GLY A 4 -10.51 -9.43 6.88
C GLY A 4 -11.38 -10.20 7.86
N GLU A 5 -11.45 -9.74 9.11
CA GLU A 5 -12.34 -10.33 10.12
C GLU A 5 -13.83 -10.20 9.71
N GLN A 6 -14.22 -9.03 9.18
CA GLN A 6 -15.58 -8.79 8.72
C GLN A 6 -15.99 -9.65 7.53
N THR A 7 -15.06 -10.14 6.74
CA THR A 7 -15.29 -10.91 5.51
C THR A 7 -14.94 -12.38 5.64
N ALA A 8 -14.64 -12.87 6.84
CA ALA A 8 -14.14 -14.22 7.09
C ALA A 8 -12.86 -14.52 6.27
N GLY A 9 -11.99 -13.54 6.16
CA GLY A 9 -10.71 -13.68 5.46
C GLY A 9 -10.77 -13.56 3.94
N ARG A 10 -11.94 -13.30 3.36
CA ARG A 10 -12.09 -13.31 1.90
C ARG A 10 -11.47 -12.09 1.21
N TYR A 11 -11.60 -10.93 1.81
CA TYR A 11 -10.98 -9.70 1.30
C TYR A 11 -10.87 -8.65 2.40
N CYS A 12 -10.05 -7.64 2.14
CA CYS A 12 -10.08 -6.39 2.90
C CYS A 12 -10.17 -5.22 1.93
N LEU A 13 -10.70 -4.10 2.40
CA LEU A 13 -10.82 -2.86 1.64
C LEU A 13 -10.23 -1.73 2.47
N ILE A 14 -9.22 -1.07 1.94
CA ILE A 14 -8.45 -0.04 2.64
C ILE A 14 -8.64 1.30 1.93
N ASP A 15 -9.02 2.32 2.68
CA ASP A 15 -9.06 3.70 2.19
C ASP A 15 -7.68 4.31 2.41
N MET A 16 -6.97 4.57 1.32
CA MET A 16 -5.59 5.05 1.34
C MET A 16 -5.50 6.50 0.91
N ARG A 17 -4.70 7.26 1.62
CA ARG A 17 -4.29 8.60 1.21
C ARG A 17 -2.79 8.59 0.94
N VAL A 18 -2.42 9.01 -0.25
CA VAL A 18 -1.01 9.00 -0.69
C VAL A 18 -0.57 10.43 -0.92
N PRO A 19 0.29 10.96 -0.04
CA PRO A 19 0.78 12.34 -0.22
C PRO A 19 1.72 12.43 -1.43
N PRO A 20 2.00 13.65 -1.91
CA PRO A 20 3.03 13.83 -2.94
C PRO A 20 4.34 13.13 -2.54
N ASN A 21 4.96 12.45 -3.49
CA ASN A 21 6.15 11.61 -3.33
C ASN A 21 5.96 10.33 -2.48
N GLY A 22 4.75 10.07 -2.00
CA GLY A 22 4.44 8.85 -1.26
C GLY A 22 4.26 7.65 -2.18
N GLY A 23 4.36 6.47 -1.58
CA GLY A 23 4.20 5.18 -2.23
C GLY A 23 5.13 4.13 -1.62
N PRO A 24 4.82 2.85 -1.79
CA PRO A 24 5.64 1.79 -1.26
C PRO A 24 6.88 1.55 -2.12
N PRO A 25 7.94 0.93 -1.56
CA PRO A 25 9.04 0.44 -2.38
C PRO A 25 8.60 -0.74 -3.25
N PRO A 26 9.40 -1.14 -4.26
CA PRO A 26 9.11 -2.32 -5.06
C PRO A 26 8.91 -3.57 -4.19
N HIS A 27 7.82 -4.29 -4.46
CA HIS A 27 7.45 -5.50 -3.73
C HIS A 27 6.57 -6.41 -4.57
N ARG A 28 6.32 -7.60 -4.08
CA ARG A 28 5.30 -8.52 -4.62
C ARG A 28 4.62 -9.25 -3.48
N HIS A 29 3.44 -9.74 -3.73
CA HIS A 29 2.69 -10.53 -2.75
C HIS A 29 1.85 -11.60 -3.44
N ASP A 30 1.60 -12.67 -2.70
CA ASP A 30 0.85 -13.83 -3.18
C ASP A 30 -0.66 -13.66 -2.89
N PHE A 31 -1.21 -12.55 -3.35
CA PHE A 31 -2.64 -12.27 -3.36
C PHE A 31 -2.95 -11.23 -4.43
N GLU A 32 -4.20 -11.19 -4.87
CA GLU A 32 -4.66 -10.17 -5.81
C GLU A 32 -4.88 -8.83 -5.10
N GLU A 33 -4.51 -7.75 -5.76
CA GLU A 33 -4.71 -6.41 -5.25
C GLU A 33 -5.28 -5.51 -6.34
N MET A 34 -6.28 -4.71 -5.98
CA MET A 34 -6.94 -3.81 -6.89
C MET A 34 -7.00 -2.41 -6.29
N PHE A 35 -6.60 -1.42 -7.07
CA PHE A 35 -6.65 -0.02 -6.66
C PHE A 35 -7.65 0.74 -7.52
N THR A 36 -8.56 1.46 -6.88
CA THR A 36 -9.45 2.41 -7.57
C THR A 36 -9.11 3.81 -7.08
N VAL A 37 -8.73 4.68 -8.01
CA VAL A 37 -8.42 6.08 -7.67
C VAL A 37 -9.73 6.85 -7.53
N LEU A 38 -9.91 7.48 -6.39
CA LEU A 38 -11.09 8.31 -6.10
C LEU A 38 -10.81 9.79 -6.33
N ASP A 39 -9.57 10.23 -6.05
CA ASP A 39 -9.17 11.63 -6.20
C ASP A 39 -7.66 11.69 -6.48
N GLY A 40 -7.26 12.64 -7.33
CA GLY A 40 -5.87 12.79 -7.72
C GLY A 40 -5.42 11.80 -8.79
N ALA A 41 -4.13 11.49 -8.78
CA ALA A 41 -3.52 10.57 -9.74
C ALA A 41 -2.32 9.87 -9.10
N VAL A 42 -2.02 8.66 -9.55
CA VAL A 42 -0.89 7.86 -9.08
C VAL A 42 -0.26 7.13 -10.25
N GLU A 43 1.05 7.05 -10.27
CA GLU A 43 1.79 6.25 -11.24
C GLU A 43 2.05 4.86 -10.69
N PHE A 44 1.58 3.83 -11.39
CA PHE A 44 1.85 2.43 -11.08
C PHE A 44 2.90 1.89 -12.02
N THR A 45 3.86 1.15 -11.49
CA THR A 45 4.85 0.42 -12.27
C THR A 45 4.73 -1.05 -11.97
N PHE A 46 4.44 -1.88 -12.97
CA PHE A 46 4.45 -3.33 -12.85
C PHE A 46 4.70 -3.96 -14.23
N ARG A 47 5.36 -5.10 -14.22
CA ARG A 47 5.74 -5.83 -15.43
C ARG A 47 6.50 -4.97 -16.45
N GLY A 48 7.31 -4.03 -15.97
CA GLY A 48 8.09 -3.14 -16.81
C GLY A 48 7.31 -2.01 -17.46
N GLU A 49 6.02 -1.88 -17.17
CA GLU A 49 5.17 -0.82 -17.70
C GLU A 49 4.82 0.19 -16.61
N GLN A 50 4.74 1.44 -17.00
CA GLN A 50 4.31 2.54 -16.14
C GLN A 50 2.94 3.02 -16.60
N ILE A 51 2.00 3.08 -15.67
CA ILE A 51 0.61 3.46 -15.93
C ILE A 51 0.23 4.59 -14.99
N THR A 52 -0.30 5.69 -15.51
CA THR A 52 -0.89 6.74 -14.69
C THR A 52 -2.38 6.46 -14.52
N ALA A 53 -2.80 6.20 -13.29
CA ALA A 53 -4.21 6.05 -12.96
C ALA A 53 -4.75 7.35 -12.37
N ARG A 54 -5.89 7.78 -12.86
CA ARG A 54 -6.58 9.02 -12.47
C ARG A 54 -7.92 8.70 -11.83
N ALA A 55 -8.54 9.69 -11.24
CA ALA A 55 -9.86 9.53 -10.59
C ALA A 55 -10.85 8.78 -11.49
N GLY A 56 -11.48 7.75 -10.95
CA GLY A 56 -12.43 6.88 -11.65
C GLY A 56 -11.80 5.66 -12.33
N GLU A 57 -10.47 5.55 -12.35
CA GLU A 57 -9.78 4.41 -12.96
C GLU A 57 -9.36 3.38 -11.93
N THR A 58 -9.33 2.12 -12.36
CA THR A 58 -8.97 0.97 -11.52
C THR A 58 -7.79 0.22 -12.14
N VAL A 59 -6.81 -0.13 -11.30
CA VAL A 59 -5.65 -0.94 -11.70
C VAL A 59 -5.66 -2.21 -10.88
N ASN A 60 -5.60 -3.36 -11.56
CA ASN A 60 -5.47 -4.66 -10.90
C ASN A 60 -4.02 -5.14 -10.95
N ILE A 61 -3.49 -5.50 -9.80
CA ILE A 61 -2.16 -6.09 -9.68
C ILE A 61 -2.34 -7.59 -9.40
N PRO A 62 -2.01 -8.46 -10.36
CA PRO A 62 -2.12 -9.91 -10.16
C PRO A 62 -1.17 -10.41 -9.08
N ALA A 63 -1.52 -11.54 -8.47
CA ALA A 63 -0.66 -12.19 -7.49
C ALA A 63 0.75 -12.42 -8.05
N ASN A 64 1.76 -12.18 -7.22
CA ASN A 64 3.18 -12.36 -7.49
C ASN A 64 3.80 -11.42 -8.54
N ALA A 65 3.04 -10.47 -9.09
CA ALA A 65 3.60 -9.46 -10.00
C ALA A 65 4.40 -8.43 -9.21
N PRO A 66 5.71 -8.26 -9.48
CA PRO A 66 6.49 -7.19 -8.88
C PRO A 66 5.92 -5.83 -9.27
N HIS A 67 5.72 -4.96 -8.29
CA HIS A 67 5.12 -3.66 -8.54
C HIS A 67 5.48 -2.64 -7.46
N PHE A 68 5.24 -1.39 -7.78
CA PHE A 68 5.20 -0.28 -6.83
C PHE A 68 4.34 0.82 -7.43
N PHE A 69 3.98 1.79 -6.61
CA PHE A 69 3.33 3.00 -7.10
C PHE A 69 3.92 4.23 -6.41
N ARG A 70 3.73 5.37 -7.03
CA ARG A 70 4.20 6.64 -6.51
C ARG A 70 3.25 7.77 -6.91
N ASN A 71 2.98 8.65 -5.98
CA ASN A 71 2.34 9.91 -6.30
C ASN A 71 3.41 10.92 -6.75
N SER A 72 3.61 11.02 -8.05
CA SER A 72 4.59 11.93 -8.67
C SER A 72 4.01 13.32 -8.93
N PHE A 73 2.81 13.58 -8.42
CA PHE A 73 2.09 14.84 -8.62
C PHE A 73 2.17 15.72 -7.38
N ASP A 74 1.67 16.93 -7.48
CA ASP A 74 1.79 17.92 -6.41
C ASP A 74 0.59 17.95 -5.44
N GLN A 75 -0.42 17.12 -5.69
CA GLN A 75 -1.60 16.99 -4.84
C GLN A 75 -1.71 15.59 -4.23
N PRO A 76 -2.29 15.46 -3.03
CA PRO A 76 -2.55 14.13 -2.46
C PRO A 76 -3.50 13.33 -3.34
N ALA A 77 -3.35 12.01 -3.33
CA ALA A 77 -4.27 11.09 -3.98
C ALA A 77 -5.05 10.30 -2.95
N ARG A 78 -6.26 9.90 -3.29
CA ARG A 78 -7.09 9.00 -2.48
C ARG A 78 -7.44 7.79 -3.31
N LEU A 79 -7.21 6.59 -2.76
CA LEU A 79 -7.47 5.33 -3.42
C LEU A 79 -8.23 4.38 -2.50
N LEU A 80 -9.02 3.52 -3.10
CA LEU A 80 -9.50 2.31 -2.43
C LEU A 80 -8.61 1.16 -2.87
N CYS A 81 -8.07 0.42 -1.89
CA CYS A 81 -7.23 -0.76 -2.11
C CYS A 81 -7.96 -1.99 -1.61
N MET A 82 -8.28 -2.92 -2.51
CA MET A 82 -8.90 -4.19 -2.17
C MET A 82 -7.88 -5.31 -2.34
N CYS A 83 -7.74 -6.16 -1.33
CA CYS A 83 -6.87 -7.33 -1.38
C CYS A 83 -7.68 -8.59 -1.12
N THR A 84 -7.43 -9.62 -1.91
CA THR A 84 -8.08 -10.93 -1.74
C THR A 84 -7.07 -12.08 -1.93
N PRO A 85 -6.91 -12.99 -0.95
CA PRO A 85 -7.52 -12.97 0.38
C PRO A 85 -7.07 -11.79 1.24
N ALA A 86 -7.74 -11.57 2.36
CA ALA A 86 -7.42 -10.53 3.31
C ALA A 86 -6.07 -10.78 4.00
N GLY A 87 -5.52 -9.77 4.63
CA GLY A 87 -4.25 -9.83 5.37
C GLY A 87 -3.49 -8.52 5.33
N GLN A 88 -3.61 -7.76 4.26
CA GLN A 88 -2.92 -6.48 4.11
C GLN A 88 -3.39 -5.45 5.15
N ASP A 89 -4.63 -5.49 5.56
CA ASP A 89 -5.18 -4.66 6.62
C ASP A 89 -4.47 -4.93 7.95
N GLU A 90 -4.28 -6.19 8.31
CA GLU A 90 -3.54 -6.58 9.50
C GLU A 90 -2.06 -6.17 9.43
N TYR A 91 -1.43 -6.39 8.28
CA TYR A 91 -0.05 -6.01 8.05
C TYR A 91 0.16 -4.52 8.32
N PHE A 92 -0.68 -3.67 7.76
CA PHE A 92 -0.59 -2.22 7.97
C PHE A 92 -0.80 -1.82 9.43
N LEU A 93 -1.68 -2.49 10.14
CA LEU A 93 -1.89 -2.22 11.58
C LEU A 93 -0.66 -2.60 12.42
N ARG A 94 0.10 -3.58 11.98
CA ARG A 94 1.30 -4.03 12.71
C ARG A 94 2.55 -3.22 12.38
N VAL A 95 2.68 -2.71 11.16
CA VAL A 95 3.88 -1.97 10.73
C VAL A 95 3.70 -0.46 10.76
N GLY A 96 2.46 0.01 10.70
CA GLY A 96 2.13 1.43 10.69
C GLY A 96 2.11 2.05 12.08
N ASP A 97 2.09 3.37 12.09
CA ASP A 97 1.89 4.14 13.30
C ASP A 97 0.48 4.68 13.34
N ARG A 98 -0.11 4.64 14.52
CA ARG A 98 -1.40 5.25 14.72
C ARG A 98 -1.25 6.77 14.72
N VAL A 99 -2.12 7.46 13.96
CA VAL A 99 -2.20 8.91 13.91
C VAL A 99 -3.62 9.35 14.21
N ASP A 100 -3.81 10.64 14.56
CA ASP A 100 -5.11 11.15 15.02
C ASP A 100 -6.17 11.21 13.92
N GLY A 101 -5.76 11.34 12.67
CA GLY A 101 -6.68 11.41 11.54
C GLY A 101 -6.02 11.14 10.20
N PRO A 102 -6.83 10.98 9.13
CA PRO A 102 -6.32 10.56 7.82
C PRO A 102 -5.43 11.60 7.13
N THR A 103 -5.42 12.83 7.59
CA THR A 103 -4.58 13.91 7.07
C THR A 103 -3.48 14.33 8.05
N SER A 104 -3.35 13.62 9.17
CA SER A 104 -2.29 13.89 10.14
C SER A 104 -0.92 13.60 9.52
N PRO A 105 0.10 14.42 9.82
CA PRO A 105 1.44 14.17 9.33
C PRO A 105 2.01 12.88 9.95
N PRO A 106 2.92 12.19 9.27
CA PRO A 106 3.60 11.04 9.86
C PRO A 106 4.44 11.49 11.06
N PRO A 107 4.67 10.60 12.04
CA PRO A 107 5.53 10.93 13.17
C PRO A 107 6.95 11.24 12.71
N ALA A 108 7.58 12.19 13.37
CA ALA A 108 8.99 12.51 13.12
C ALA A 108 9.84 11.41 13.77
N LEU A 109 10.60 10.70 12.95
CA LEU A 109 11.44 9.59 13.39
C LEU A 109 12.92 9.89 13.15
N THR A 110 13.77 9.41 14.06
CA THR A 110 15.21 9.40 13.85
C THR A 110 15.59 8.40 12.75
N GLU A 111 16.79 8.48 12.23
CA GLU A 111 17.27 7.52 11.24
C GLU A 111 17.27 6.08 11.79
N GLU A 112 17.62 5.93 13.07
CA GLU A 112 17.61 4.63 13.76
C GLU A 112 16.18 4.06 13.85
N GLU A 113 15.22 4.87 14.28
CA GLU A 113 13.81 4.48 14.33
C GLU A 113 13.24 4.14 12.97
N GLN A 114 13.63 4.87 11.93
CA GLN A 114 13.25 4.56 10.54
C GLN A 114 13.85 3.23 10.09
N ALA A 115 15.11 2.96 10.44
CA ALA A 115 15.77 1.70 10.10
C ALA A 115 15.11 0.51 10.81
N GLU A 116 14.78 0.65 12.08
CA GLU A 116 14.04 -0.38 12.85
C GLU A 116 12.67 -0.66 12.23
N ARG A 117 11.97 0.39 11.82
CA ARG A 117 10.67 0.25 11.16
C ARG A 117 10.79 -0.51 9.86
N ARG A 118 11.77 -0.16 9.01
CA ARG A 118 12.01 -0.88 7.75
C ARG A 118 12.33 -2.35 8.00
N HIS A 119 13.14 -2.63 9.00
CA HIS A 119 13.51 -3.99 9.38
C HIS A 119 12.29 -4.80 9.82
N ARG A 120 11.46 -4.23 10.70
CA ARG A 120 10.23 -4.87 11.16
C ARG A 120 9.25 -5.11 10.01
N ALA A 121 9.10 -4.15 9.11
CA ALA A 121 8.24 -4.30 7.94
C ALA A 121 8.73 -5.44 7.05
N ALA A 122 10.04 -5.56 6.84
CA ALA A 122 10.62 -6.64 6.05
C ALA A 122 10.44 -8.01 6.72
N GLU A 123 10.63 -8.10 8.03
CA GLU A 123 10.43 -9.35 8.77
C GLU A 123 8.97 -9.82 8.73
N LEU A 124 8.03 -8.89 8.90
CA LEU A 124 6.61 -9.21 8.91
C LEU A 124 6.04 -9.45 7.52
N ALA A 125 6.68 -8.97 6.48
CA ALA A 125 6.19 -9.10 5.11
C ALA A 125 5.90 -10.55 4.72
N ALA A 126 6.83 -11.47 5.02
CA ALA A 126 6.68 -12.90 4.71
C ALA A 126 5.48 -13.52 5.42
N GLU A 127 5.20 -13.11 6.65
CA GLU A 127 4.04 -13.59 7.43
C GLU A 127 2.72 -13.21 6.76
N TYR A 128 2.71 -12.11 5.98
CA TYR A 128 1.56 -11.62 5.24
C TYR A 128 1.69 -11.87 3.73
N ARG A 129 2.44 -12.90 3.34
CA ARG A 129 2.57 -13.35 1.95
C ARG A 129 3.17 -12.32 1.01
N SER A 130 4.03 -11.45 1.55
CA SER A 130 4.66 -10.36 0.81
C SER A 130 6.18 -10.47 0.83
N GLU A 131 6.82 -9.92 -0.18
CA GLU A 131 8.27 -9.86 -0.30
C GLU A 131 8.67 -8.45 -0.77
N LEU A 132 9.57 -7.81 -0.03
CA LEU A 132 10.13 -6.54 -0.43
C LEU A 132 11.28 -6.77 -1.39
N LEU A 133 11.23 -6.11 -2.55
CA LEU A 133 12.21 -6.27 -3.63
C LEU A 133 13.20 -5.10 -3.63
N VAL A 134 13.75 -4.77 -2.48
CA VAL A 134 14.72 -3.69 -2.33
C VAL A 134 16.15 -4.24 -2.43
N PRO A 135 17.06 -3.47 -3.06
CA PRO A 135 18.48 -3.83 -3.10
C PRO A 135 19.09 -3.86 -1.70
#